data_c34cbbfed9f1926a11ba2b101dfe9848
#
_entry.id   c34cbbfed9f1926a11ba2b101dfe9848
#
_cell.length_a   1.000
_cell.length_b   1.000
_cell.length_c   1.000
_cell.angle_alpha   90.00
_cell.angle_beta   90.00
_cell.angle_gamma   90.00
#
_symmetry.space_group_name_H-M   'P 1'
#
loop_
_entity.id
_entity.type
_entity.pdbx_description
1 polymer ?
#
loop_
_entity_poly.entity_id
_entity_poly.type
_entity_poly.pdbx_seq_one_letter_code
_entity_poly.pdbx_strand_id
1 'polypeptide(L)'
;SSDLAGLASEDNRVLNHMGQRAFIVTQSIKKLPAEDRAWALKKTGFKRLSDDKPVDLTKLTDDDKNQLYYKDEPFTTKKLDQRLIITYSPKYAAYQKAIRAEQICRAEKMVANGSLKKQRKNPNDPARFVNKVAVTNEGEKAKIHYYLDTDKIAEEEMYDGLYAVCTDLLDDNVADILKVSEGRWQIEDCFRTMKTDFEARPVYLNREDRIKAHFLTCFLALLHFRLLNRSLKGTY
;
A
#
# COMPACT_ATOMS: atom_id res chain seq x y z
N SER A 1 -3.67 2.68 -6.67
CA SER A 1 -2.36 3.26 -6.30
C SER A 1 -1.17 2.43 -6.78
N SER A 2 -1.25 1.85 -7.98
CA SER A 2 -0.14 1.10 -8.59
C SER A 2 0.99 2.00 -9.13
N ASP A 3 0.71 3.27 -9.34
CA ASP A 3 1.64 4.19 -10.01
C ASP A 3 2.85 4.61 -9.15
N LEU A 4 2.75 4.49 -7.82
CA LEU A 4 3.86 4.78 -6.91
C LEU A 4 4.78 3.57 -6.64
N ALA A 5 4.41 2.37 -7.09
CA ALA A 5 5.22 1.17 -6.86
C ALA A 5 6.61 1.24 -7.53
N GLY A 6 6.72 1.98 -8.64
CA GLY A 6 8.00 2.22 -9.32
C GLY A 6 8.95 3.14 -8.54
N LEU A 7 8.41 4.05 -7.74
CA LEU A 7 9.23 4.98 -6.93
C LEU A 7 9.95 4.28 -5.77
N ALA A 8 9.47 3.13 -5.33
CA ALA A 8 10.06 2.34 -4.26
C ALA A 8 11.09 1.30 -4.75
N SER A 9 11.55 1.39 -6.00
CA SER A 9 12.60 0.50 -6.52
C SER A 9 13.91 0.69 -5.75
N GLU A 10 14.73 -0.35 -5.68
CA GLU A 10 16.02 -0.29 -5.00
C GLU A 10 16.94 0.80 -5.59
N ASP A 11 16.97 0.94 -6.90
CA ASP A 11 17.79 1.97 -7.56
C ASP A 11 17.33 3.39 -7.21
N ASN A 12 16.03 3.64 -7.08
CA ASN A 12 15.52 4.93 -6.61
C ASN A 12 15.87 5.19 -5.14
N ARG A 13 15.88 4.16 -4.29
CA ARG A 13 16.29 4.29 -2.89
C ARG A 13 17.78 4.65 -2.81
N VAL A 14 18.63 3.93 -3.55
CA VAL A 14 20.06 4.21 -3.63
C VAL A 14 20.32 5.63 -4.12
N LEU A 15 19.64 6.06 -5.19
CA LEU A 15 19.77 7.43 -5.71
C LEU A 15 19.38 8.49 -4.67
N ASN A 16 18.33 8.24 -3.88
CA ASN A 16 17.90 9.19 -2.84
C ASN A 16 18.72 9.13 -1.57
N HIS A 17 19.37 8.01 -1.29
CA HIS A 17 20.35 7.90 -0.20
C HIS A 17 21.64 8.69 -0.49
N MET A 18 21.98 8.91 -1.76
CA MET A 18 23.21 9.63 -2.16
C MET A 18 23.11 11.12 -1.84
N GLY A 19 24.20 11.68 -1.33
CA GLY A 19 24.30 13.09 -0.95
C GLY A 19 23.62 13.38 0.40
N GLN A 20 23.03 14.55 0.54
CA GLN A 20 22.31 14.97 1.77
C GLN A 20 20.80 14.70 1.71
N ARG A 21 20.40 13.62 1.06
CA ARG A 21 18.99 13.26 0.92
C ARG A 21 18.71 11.98 1.69
N ALA A 22 17.46 11.82 2.09
CA ALA A 22 16.92 10.60 2.67
C ALA A 22 15.63 10.19 1.95
N PHE A 23 15.16 8.99 2.20
CA PHE A 23 13.90 8.53 1.65
C PHE A 23 12.99 7.89 2.71
N ILE A 24 11.70 8.02 2.51
CA ILE A 24 10.66 7.28 3.21
C ILE A 24 9.73 6.72 2.15
N VAL A 25 9.65 5.40 2.02
CA VAL A 25 8.85 4.74 0.97
C VAL A 25 7.96 3.64 1.55
N THR A 26 6.79 3.47 0.96
CA THR A 26 5.93 2.34 1.27
C THR A 26 6.58 1.03 0.82
N GLN A 27 6.61 0.05 1.72
CA GLN A 27 7.09 -1.30 1.43
C GLN A 27 5.91 -2.27 1.40
N SER A 28 5.80 -3.07 0.33
CA SER A 28 4.80 -4.13 0.30
C SER A 28 5.25 -5.29 1.19
N ILE A 29 4.49 -5.60 2.25
CA ILE A 29 4.78 -6.72 3.15
C ILE A 29 4.78 -8.05 2.38
N LYS A 30 3.89 -8.23 1.41
CA LYS A 30 3.82 -9.44 0.56
C LYS A 30 5.06 -9.67 -0.29
N LYS A 31 5.83 -8.61 -0.58
CA LYS A 31 7.06 -8.66 -1.39
C LYS A 31 8.34 -8.73 -0.56
N LEU A 32 8.23 -8.75 0.77
CA LEU A 32 9.38 -8.95 1.64
C LEU A 32 9.94 -10.37 1.49
N PRO A 33 11.24 -10.58 1.76
CA PRO A 33 11.82 -11.89 1.99
C PRO A 33 11.00 -12.69 3.02
N ALA A 34 11.09 -14.02 2.96
CA ALA A 34 10.24 -14.89 3.78
C ALA A 34 10.40 -14.65 5.30
N GLU A 35 11.64 -14.40 5.75
CA GLU A 35 11.96 -14.15 7.16
C GLU A 35 11.38 -12.81 7.63
N ASP A 36 11.64 -11.72 6.89
CA ASP A 36 11.13 -10.39 7.22
C ASP A 36 9.60 -10.35 7.15
N ARG A 37 9.02 -11.06 6.17
CA ARG A 37 7.56 -11.18 6.07
C ARG A 37 6.97 -11.93 7.26
N ALA A 38 7.59 -13.05 7.67
CA ALA A 38 7.16 -13.80 8.85
C ALA A 38 7.27 -12.95 10.12
N TRP A 39 8.36 -12.19 10.26
CA TRP A 39 8.51 -11.23 11.35
C TRP A 39 7.43 -10.14 11.29
N ALA A 40 7.19 -9.53 10.13
CA ALA A 40 6.19 -8.49 9.96
C ALA A 40 4.79 -8.95 10.39
N LEU A 41 4.42 -10.20 10.11
CA LEU A 41 3.11 -10.77 10.44
C LEU A 41 2.96 -11.22 11.89
N LYS A 42 4.06 -11.35 12.66
CA LYS A 42 3.96 -11.67 14.11
C LYS A 42 3.24 -10.53 14.84
N LYS A 43 2.23 -10.86 15.65
CA LYS A 43 1.44 -9.90 16.42
C LYS A 43 2.12 -9.43 17.72
N THR A 44 3.32 -9.92 18.00
CA THR A 44 4.16 -9.57 19.16
C THR A 44 5.27 -8.61 18.77
N GLY A 45 5.87 -7.94 19.76
CA GLY A 45 6.97 -6.99 19.56
C GLY A 45 6.53 -5.60 19.13
N PHE A 46 5.23 -5.32 19.09
CA PHE A 46 4.72 -3.97 18.81
C PHE A 46 4.85 -3.07 20.04
N LYS A 47 5.00 -1.77 19.75
CA LYS A 47 4.97 -0.68 20.74
C LYS A 47 3.86 0.29 20.32
N ARG A 48 3.26 0.94 21.31
CA ARG A 48 2.32 2.03 21.06
C ARG A 48 3.08 3.27 20.59
N LEU A 49 2.63 3.91 19.51
CA LEU A 49 3.34 5.05 18.94
C LEU A 49 3.40 6.28 19.87
N SER A 50 2.42 6.45 20.76
CA SER A 50 2.33 7.63 21.65
C SER A 50 3.28 7.62 22.84
N ASP A 51 3.67 6.44 23.33
CA ASP A 51 4.43 6.28 24.59
C ASP A 51 5.45 5.15 24.59
N ASP A 52 5.68 4.53 23.45
CA ASP A 52 6.62 3.42 23.20
C ASP A 52 6.43 2.19 24.12
N LYS A 53 5.28 2.08 24.77
CA LYS A 53 4.98 0.93 25.61
C LYS A 53 4.79 -0.32 24.77
N PRO A 54 5.43 -1.43 25.19
CA PRO A 54 5.26 -2.71 24.49
C PRO A 54 3.81 -3.21 24.62
N VAL A 55 3.26 -3.68 23.51
CA VAL A 55 1.88 -4.13 23.41
C VAL A 55 1.82 -5.44 22.63
N ASP A 56 0.95 -6.33 23.07
CA ASP A 56 0.56 -7.54 22.34
C ASP A 56 -0.75 -7.26 21.60
N LEU A 57 -0.71 -7.27 20.27
CA LEU A 57 -1.88 -6.97 19.44
C LEU A 57 -3.04 -7.96 19.63
N THR A 58 -2.80 -9.13 20.25
CA THR A 58 -3.86 -10.11 20.53
C THR A 58 -4.73 -9.72 21.74
N LYS A 59 -4.26 -8.75 22.54
CA LYS A 59 -4.91 -8.30 23.79
C LYS A 59 -5.55 -6.91 23.68
N LEU A 60 -5.65 -6.38 22.47
CA LEU A 60 -6.26 -5.07 22.25
C LEU A 60 -7.75 -5.08 22.59
N THR A 61 -8.21 -3.97 23.15
CA THR A 61 -9.60 -3.71 23.52
C THR A 61 -10.24 -2.67 22.61
N ASP A 62 -11.53 -2.42 22.80
CA ASP A 62 -12.25 -1.40 22.03
C ASP A 62 -11.72 0.02 22.25
N ASP A 63 -11.14 0.30 23.41
CA ASP A 63 -10.54 1.61 23.73
C ASP A 63 -9.28 1.89 22.88
N ASP A 64 -8.68 0.84 22.36
CA ASP A 64 -7.47 0.90 21.53
C ASP A 64 -7.74 1.22 20.04
N LYS A 65 -8.99 1.38 19.64
CA LYS A 65 -9.38 1.53 18.21
C LYS A 65 -8.67 2.66 17.47
N ASN A 66 -8.37 3.75 18.15
CA ASN A 66 -7.74 4.92 17.55
C ASN A 66 -6.23 5.00 17.77
N GLN A 67 -5.64 3.99 18.39
CA GLN A 67 -4.20 3.94 18.62
C GLN A 67 -3.47 3.41 17.38
N LEU A 68 -2.22 3.85 17.23
CA LEU A 68 -1.30 3.32 16.24
C LEU A 68 -0.16 2.59 16.94
N TYR A 69 0.16 1.42 16.45
CA TYR A 69 1.23 0.57 16.97
C TYR A 69 2.29 0.41 15.91
N TYR A 70 3.53 0.23 16.33
CA TYR A 70 4.63 -0.01 15.42
C TYR A 70 5.62 -1.02 16.00
N LYS A 71 6.39 -1.62 15.11
CA LYS A 71 7.65 -2.31 15.39
C LYS A 71 8.61 -2.06 14.25
N ASP A 72 9.88 -2.12 14.51
CA ASP A 72 10.92 -1.83 13.55
C ASP A 72 12.10 -2.77 13.70
N GLU A 73 12.81 -3.00 12.60
CA GLU A 73 14.07 -3.75 12.56
C GLU A 73 14.97 -3.25 11.44
N PRO A 74 16.29 -3.53 11.52
CA PRO A 74 17.19 -3.32 10.40
C PRO A 74 16.75 -4.14 9.18
N PHE A 75 16.81 -3.54 8.01
CA PHE A 75 16.47 -4.17 6.74
C PHE A 75 17.57 -3.88 5.71
N THR A 76 18.56 -4.76 5.66
CA THR A 76 19.71 -4.61 4.78
C THR A 76 19.49 -5.30 3.46
N THR A 77 19.73 -4.58 2.37
CA THR A 77 19.84 -5.14 1.03
C THR A 77 21.31 -5.16 0.60
N LYS A 78 21.62 -5.76 -0.56
CA LYS A 78 23.00 -5.79 -1.07
C LYS A 78 23.61 -4.40 -1.29
N LYS A 79 22.79 -3.37 -1.44
CA LYS A 79 23.21 -2.02 -1.83
C LYS A 79 23.02 -0.98 -0.73
N LEU A 80 22.18 -1.27 0.30
CA LEU A 80 21.70 -0.24 1.21
C LEU A 80 21.28 -0.80 2.55
N ASP A 81 21.71 -0.13 3.62
CA ASP A 81 21.19 -0.34 4.97
C ASP A 81 19.96 0.53 5.17
N GLN A 82 18.88 -0.10 5.63
CA GLN A 82 17.57 0.50 5.77
C GLN A 82 16.94 0.06 7.10
N ARG A 83 15.91 0.74 7.48
CA ARG A 83 15.04 0.40 8.61
C ARG A 83 13.65 0.07 8.07
N LEU A 84 13.14 -1.11 8.39
CA LEU A 84 11.79 -1.54 8.10
C LEU A 84 10.91 -1.24 9.30
N ILE A 85 9.87 -0.44 9.10
CA ILE A 85 8.91 -0.06 10.11
C ILE A 85 7.56 -0.68 9.70
N ILE A 86 7.01 -1.53 10.57
CA ILE A 86 5.67 -2.10 10.42
C ILE A 86 4.74 -1.38 11.37
N THR A 87 3.67 -0.81 10.86
CA THR A 87 2.61 -0.21 11.67
C THR A 87 1.36 -1.08 11.68
N TYR A 88 0.59 -1.01 12.76
CA TYR A 88 -0.71 -1.63 12.89
C TYR A 88 -1.74 -0.64 13.41
N SER A 89 -2.87 -0.56 12.72
CA SER A 89 -4.02 0.26 13.12
C SER A 89 -5.27 -0.61 13.24
N PRO A 90 -5.87 -0.73 14.43
CA PRO A 90 -7.13 -1.48 14.61
C PRO A 90 -8.26 -0.92 13.76
N LYS A 91 -8.35 0.41 13.63
CA LYS A 91 -9.33 1.09 12.78
C LYS A 91 -9.19 0.68 11.31
N TYR A 92 -7.96 0.62 10.82
CA TYR A 92 -7.69 0.22 9.44
C TYR A 92 -7.95 -1.29 9.23
N ALA A 93 -7.64 -2.13 10.22
CA ALA A 93 -7.97 -3.55 10.20
C ALA A 93 -9.48 -3.78 10.09
N ALA A 94 -10.27 -3.08 10.91
CA ALA A 94 -11.74 -3.15 10.86
C ALA A 94 -12.29 -2.70 9.49
N TYR A 95 -11.73 -1.64 8.92
CA TYR A 95 -12.11 -1.17 7.58
C TYR A 95 -11.80 -2.21 6.49
N GLN A 96 -10.61 -2.80 6.50
CA GLN A 96 -10.23 -3.84 5.53
C GLN A 96 -11.10 -5.08 5.66
N LYS A 97 -11.41 -5.50 6.90
CA LYS A 97 -12.31 -6.63 7.19
C LYS A 97 -13.72 -6.37 6.64
N ALA A 98 -14.26 -5.17 6.81
CA ALA A 98 -15.59 -4.79 6.29
C ALA A 98 -15.63 -4.85 4.76
N ILE A 99 -14.63 -4.26 4.07
CA ILE A 99 -14.53 -4.34 2.61
C ILE A 99 -14.43 -5.79 2.13
N ARG A 100 -13.61 -6.61 2.80
CA ARG A 100 -13.45 -8.02 2.43
C ARG A 100 -14.76 -8.79 2.62
N ALA A 101 -15.50 -8.54 3.70
CA ALA A 101 -16.81 -9.16 3.94
C ALA A 101 -17.80 -8.88 2.79
N GLU A 102 -17.86 -7.66 2.28
CA GLU A 102 -18.67 -7.34 1.11
C GLU A 102 -18.21 -8.08 -0.15
N GLN A 103 -16.89 -8.21 -0.35
CA GLN A 103 -16.33 -8.92 -1.49
C GLN A 103 -16.59 -10.43 -1.39
N ILE A 104 -16.51 -11.01 -0.20
CA ILE A 104 -16.86 -12.42 0.05
C ILE A 104 -18.35 -12.64 -0.26
N CYS A 105 -19.25 -11.80 0.21
CA CYS A 105 -20.68 -11.90 -0.09
C CYS A 105 -20.97 -11.87 -1.61
N ARG A 106 -20.23 -11.04 -2.35
CA ARG A 106 -20.33 -11.02 -3.83
C ARG A 106 -19.75 -12.29 -4.46
N ALA A 107 -18.66 -12.83 -3.91
CA ALA A 107 -18.08 -14.09 -4.37
C ALA A 107 -19.00 -15.28 -4.13
N GLU A 108 -19.68 -15.35 -2.99
CA GLU A 108 -20.70 -16.36 -2.68
C GLU A 108 -21.85 -16.36 -3.69
N LYS A 109 -22.33 -15.17 -4.08
CA LYS A 109 -23.34 -15.04 -5.13
C LYS A 109 -22.82 -15.53 -6.49
N MET A 110 -21.54 -15.33 -6.80
CA MET A 110 -20.92 -15.85 -8.04
C MET A 110 -20.86 -17.38 -8.01
N VAL A 111 -20.51 -17.98 -6.87
CA VAL A 111 -20.51 -19.44 -6.68
C VAL A 111 -21.92 -20.00 -6.87
N ALA A 112 -22.93 -19.42 -6.22
CA ALA A 112 -24.33 -19.85 -6.29
C ALA A 112 -24.89 -19.78 -7.73
N ASN A 113 -24.51 -18.76 -8.49
CA ASN A 113 -24.99 -18.57 -9.87
C ASN A 113 -24.18 -19.36 -10.91
N GLY A 114 -23.12 -20.05 -10.51
CA GLY A 114 -22.26 -20.82 -11.42
C GLY A 114 -21.61 -19.99 -12.54
N SER A 115 -21.54 -18.66 -12.37
CA SER A 115 -21.07 -17.73 -13.41
C SER A 115 -19.77 -17.06 -13.02
N LEU A 116 -18.65 -17.60 -13.44
CA LEU A 116 -17.36 -16.91 -13.41
C LEU A 116 -17.09 -16.30 -14.78
N LYS A 117 -17.31 -14.97 -14.89
CA LYS A 117 -16.68 -14.20 -15.97
C LYS A 117 -15.17 -14.26 -15.78
N LYS A 118 -14.40 -14.31 -16.88
CA LYS A 118 -12.91 -14.38 -16.86
C LYS A 118 -12.35 -13.55 -15.69
N GLN A 119 -11.56 -14.21 -14.83
CA GLN A 119 -10.88 -13.53 -13.71
C GLN A 119 -10.09 -12.35 -14.25
N ARG A 120 -10.51 -11.15 -13.88
CA ARG A 120 -9.69 -9.96 -14.10
C ARG A 120 -8.63 -9.95 -12.99
N LYS A 121 -7.39 -9.63 -13.33
CA LYS A 121 -6.26 -9.47 -12.38
C LYS A 121 -6.42 -8.19 -11.53
N ASN A 122 -7.61 -7.90 -11.06
CA ASN A 122 -7.87 -6.74 -10.21
C ASN A 122 -7.87 -7.22 -8.75
N PRO A 123 -7.01 -6.65 -7.86
CA PRO A 123 -6.99 -7.00 -6.44
C PRO A 123 -8.34 -6.80 -5.74
N ASN A 124 -9.21 -5.95 -6.28
CA ASN A 124 -10.55 -5.66 -5.73
C ASN A 124 -11.66 -6.54 -6.35
N ASP A 125 -11.33 -7.47 -7.27
CA ASP A 125 -12.33 -8.32 -7.89
C ASP A 125 -12.72 -9.46 -6.93
N PRO A 126 -14.02 -9.58 -6.54
CA PRO A 126 -14.52 -10.69 -5.71
C PRO A 126 -14.20 -12.08 -6.28
N ALA A 127 -14.09 -12.20 -7.60
CA ALA A 127 -13.76 -13.45 -8.27
C ALA A 127 -12.40 -14.05 -7.84
N ARG A 128 -11.51 -13.26 -7.19
CA ARG A 128 -10.24 -13.76 -6.64
C ARG A 128 -10.44 -14.78 -5.51
N PHE A 129 -11.59 -14.75 -4.85
CA PHE A 129 -11.95 -15.68 -3.77
C PHE A 129 -12.73 -16.89 -4.27
N VAL A 130 -12.93 -17.04 -5.58
CA VAL A 130 -13.66 -18.16 -6.14
C VAL A 130 -12.70 -19.06 -6.90
N ASN A 131 -12.64 -20.33 -6.49
CA ASN A 131 -11.95 -21.40 -7.17
C ASN A 131 -12.92 -22.31 -7.91
N LYS A 132 -12.40 -23.09 -8.84
CA LYS A 132 -13.17 -24.06 -9.62
C LYS A 132 -12.47 -25.42 -9.64
N VAL A 133 -13.25 -26.47 -9.51
CA VAL A 133 -12.83 -27.86 -9.71
C VAL A 133 -13.65 -28.46 -10.84
N ALA A 134 -12.98 -29.15 -11.76
CA ALA A 134 -13.65 -29.94 -12.78
C ALA A 134 -13.78 -31.40 -12.25
N VAL A 135 -15.01 -31.85 -12.06
CA VAL A 135 -15.30 -33.25 -11.64
C VAL A 135 -15.80 -34.00 -12.86
N THR A 136 -15.09 -35.09 -13.21
CA THR A 136 -15.49 -36.03 -14.26
C THR A 136 -16.05 -37.28 -13.59
N ASN A 137 -17.27 -37.67 -13.95
CA ASN A 137 -17.70 -39.03 -13.77
C ASN A 137 -17.24 -39.81 -15.02
N GLU A 138 -16.87 -41.10 -14.86
CA GLU A 138 -16.35 -41.92 -15.94
C GLU A 138 -17.24 -41.84 -17.21
N GLY A 139 -16.67 -41.27 -18.28
CA GLY A 139 -17.31 -41.17 -19.60
C GLY A 139 -18.19 -39.93 -19.84
N GLU A 140 -18.36 -39.02 -18.90
CA GLU A 140 -19.17 -37.78 -19.05
C GLU A 140 -18.30 -36.53 -19.15
N LYS A 141 -18.90 -35.47 -19.74
CA LYS A 141 -18.28 -34.14 -19.75
C LYS A 141 -18.08 -33.61 -18.31
N ALA A 142 -16.85 -33.13 -18.01
CA ALA A 142 -16.52 -32.55 -16.72
C ALA A 142 -17.51 -31.45 -16.31
N LYS A 143 -18.15 -31.63 -15.17
CA LYS A 143 -18.95 -30.53 -14.52
C LYS A 143 -18.03 -29.65 -13.72
N ILE A 144 -18.09 -28.34 -13.96
CA ILE A 144 -17.29 -27.36 -13.22
C ILE A 144 -18.08 -26.97 -11.97
N HIS A 145 -17.51 -27.23 -10.79
CA HIS A 145 -18.01 -26.76 -9.52
C HIS A 145 -17.17 -25.56 -9.05
N TYR A 146 -17.85 -24.48 -8.67
CA TYR A 146 -17.24 -23.30 -8.09
C TYR A 146 -17.37 -23.37 -6.57
N TYR A 147 -16.31 -22.95 -5.88
CA TYR A 147 -16.28 -22.90 -4.40
C TYR A 147 -15.49 -21.70 -3.92
N LEU A 148 -15.76 -21.29 -2.67
CA LEU A 148 -15.06 -20.20 -2.03
C LEU A 148 -13.68 -20.66 -1.53
N ASP A 149 -12.64 -19.91 -1.85
CA ASP A 149 -11.26 -20.16 -1.43
C ASP A 149 -11.04 -19.60 -0.02
N THR A 150 -11.33 -20.41 0.97
CA THR A 150 -11.19 -20.04 2.40
C THR A 150 -9.74 -19.81 2.81
N ASP A 151 -8.79 -20.54 2.20
CA ASP A 151 -7.37 -20.40 2.50
C ASP A 151 -6.86 -19.04 2.06
N LYS A 152 -7.27 -18.60 0.89
CA LYS A 152 -6.94 -17.28 0.37
C LYS A 152 -7.56 -16.15 1.18
N ILE A 153 -8.77 -16.34 1.69
CA ILE A 153 -9.40 -15.38 2.61
C ILE A 153 -8.58 -15.27 3.88
N ALA A 154 -8.22 -16.41 4.49
CA ALA A 154 -7.41 -16.45 5.71
C ALA A 154 -6.01 -15.84 5.47
N GLU A 155 -5.38 -16.11 4.31
CA GLU A 155 -4.11 -15.47 3.93
C GLU A 155 -4.24 -13.94 3.86
N GLU A 156 -5.29 -13.40 3.25
CA GLU A 156 -5.49 -11.96 3.18
C GLU A 156 -5.77 -11.32 4.55
N GLU A 157 -6.44 -12.04 5.45
CA GLU A 157 -6.73 -11.58 6.82
C GLU A 157 -5.48 -11.34 7.67
N MET A 158 -4.41 -12.08 7.41
CA MET A 158 -3.15 -11.90 8.15
C MET A 158 -2.54 -10.51 7.97
N TYR A 159 -2.86 -9.83 6.89
CA TYR A 159 -2.33 -8.48 6.56
C TYR A 159 -3.21 -7.34 7.05
N ASP A 160 -4.36 -7.62 7.66
CA ASP A 160 -5.28 -6.57 8.09
C ASP A 160 -4.68 -5.63 9.11
N GLY A 161 -4.86 -4.35 8.85
CA GLY A 161 -4.36 -3.27 9.71
C GLY A 161 -2.87 -3.02 9.59
N LEU A 162 -2.11 -3.88 8.90
CA LEU A 162 -0.67 -3.74 8.74
C LEU A 162 -0.31 -2.83 7.57
N TYR A 163 0.70 -2.00 7.80
CA TYR A 163 1.31 -1.14 6.80
C TYR A 163 2.81 -1.09 7.02
N ALA A 164 3.59 -1.06 5.96
CA ALA A 164 5.04 -1.07 6.07
C ALA A 164 5.69 0.11 5.34
N VAL A 165 6.70 0.67 5.99
CA VAL A 165 7.54 1.75 5.50
C VAL A 165 9.00 1.33 5.57
N CYS A 166 9.78 1.64 4.54
CA CYS A 166 11.22 1.53 4.51
C CYS A 166 11.87 2.93 4.45
N THR A 167 12.95 3.12 5.19
CA THR A 167 13.68 4.38 5.23
C THR A 167 15.18 4.13 5.49
N ASP A 168 16.03 5.05 5.09
CA ASP A 168 17.46 5.13 5.44
C ASP A 168 17.72 6.02 6.67
N LEU A 169 16.68 6.55 7.29
CA LEU A 169 16.74 7.28 8.56
C LEU A 169 16.80 6.28 9.72
N LEU A 170 17.99 5.78 10.02
CA LEU A 170 18.19 4.66 10.94
C LEU A 170 17.95 5.05 12.39
N ASP A 171 18.36 6.27 12.78
CA ASP A 171 18.34 6.74 14.16
C ASP A 171 17.17 7.69 14.47
N ASP A 172 16.40 8.09 13.46
CA ASP A 172 15.32 9.05 13.62
C ASP A 172 14.12 8.45 14.38
N ASN A 173 13.35 9.33 15.03
CA ASN A 173 12.15 8.93 15.74
C ASN A 173 11.09 8.38 14.79
N VAL A 174 10.52 7.22 15.12
CA VAL A 174 9.51 6.55 14.27
C VAL A 174 8.26 7.42 14.08
N ALA A 175 7.83 8.16 15.10
CA ALA A 175 6.65 9.03 15.00
C ALA A 175 6.87 10.15 13.96
N ASP A 176 8.07 10.72 13.90
CA ASP A 176 8.40 11.76 12.91
C ASP A 176 8.48 11.17 11.49
N ILE A 177 9.07 9.99 11.33
CA ILE A 177 9.11 9.26 10.03
C ILE A 177 7.67 9.00 9.55
N LEU A 178 6.81 8.49 10.42
CA LEU A 178 5.41 8.19 10.06
C LEU A 178 4.62 9.45 9.74
N LYS A 179 4.80 10.55 10.49
CA LYS A 179 4.19 11.85 10.21
C LYS A 179 4.55 12.38 8.83
N VAL A 180 5.82 12.24 8.41
CA VAL A 180 6.26 12.59 7.06
C VAL A 180 5.60 11.67 6.02
N SER A 181 5.54 10.34 6.31
CA SER A 181 4.89 9.36 5.43
C SER A 181 3.39 9.64 5.25
N GLU A 182 2.70 10.10 6.28
CA GLU A 182 1.28 10.52 6.20
C GLU A 182 1.08 11.69 5.24
N GLY A 183 2.06 12.60 5.12
CA GLY A 183 2.05 13.70 4.16
C GLY A 183 2.07 13.30 2.69
N ARG A 184 2.23 12.01 2.37
CA ARG A 184 2.31 11.49 0.98
C ARG A 184 1.08 11.81 0.13
N TRP A 185 -0.11 11.97 0.72
CA TRP A 185 -1.31 12.40 0.01
C TRP A 185 -1.11 13.73 -0.74
N GLN A 186 -0.22 14.59 -0.26
CA GLN A 186 0.12 15.86 -0.92
C GLN A 186 0.81 15.62 -2.26
N ILE A 187 1.63 14.57 -2.35
CA ILE A 187 2.30 14.17 -3.60
C ILE A 187 1.25 13.62 -4.58
N GLU A 188 0.34 12.77 -4.10
CA GLU A 188 -0.75 12.23 -4.92
C GLU A 188 -1.66 13.37 -5.43
N ASP A 189 -1.94 14.36 -4.60
CA ASP A 189 -2.69 15.55 -4.96
C ASP A 189 -1.95 16.41 -6.00
N CYS A 190 -0.62 16.55 -5.91
CA CYS A 190 0.18 17.19 -6.95
C CYS A 190 0.06 16.48 -8.31
N PHE A 191 0.16 15.14 -8.32
CA PHE A 191 -0.01 14.37 -9.56
C PHE A 191 -1.44 14.48 -10.11
N ARG A 192 -2.44 14.53 -9.25
CA ARG A 192 -3.82 14.74 -9.65
C ARG A 192 -3.99 16.10 -10.32
N THR A 193 -3.52 17.19 -9.66
CA THR A 193 -3.56 18.54 -10.22
C THR A 193 -2.86 18.63 -11.59
N MET A 194 -1.66 18.05 -11.72
CA MET A 194 -0.96 18.01 -13.00
C MET A 194 -1.75 17.26 -14.07
N LYS A 195 -2.41 16.17 -13.70
CA LYS A 195 -3.12 15.30 -14.65
C LYS A 195 -4.48 15.87 -15.06
N THR A 196 -5.23 16.44 -14.12
CA THR A 196 -6.63 16.88 -14.32
C THR A 196 -6.73 18.37 -14.55
N ASP A 197 -6.10 19.20 -13.72
CA ASP A 197 -6.28 20.65 -13.76
C ASP A 197 -5.36 21.29 -14.81
N PHE A 198 -4.14 20.77 -14.95
CA PHE A 198 -3.19 21.26 -15.95
C PHE A 198 -3.22 20.47 -17.27
N GLU A 199 -3.98 19.39 -17.32
CA GLU A 199 -4.08 18.50 -18.48
C GLU A 199 -2.70 18.10 -19.05
N ALA A 200 -1.70 17.88 -18.15
CA ALA A 200 -0.34 17.56 -18.55
C ALA A 200 -0.24 16.25 -19.37
N ARG A 201 -1.34 15.50 -19.47
CA ARG A 201 -1.51 14.29 -20.29
C ARG A 201 -2.89 14.30 -20.97
N PRO A 202 -3.00 13.76 -22.21
CA PRO A 202 -1.96 13.15 -23.04
C PRO A 202 -0.97 14.16 -23.64
N VAL A 203 0.30 13.72 -23.85
CA VAL A 203 1.35 14.55 -24.45
C VAL A 203 1.41 14.25 -25.94
N TYR A 204 1.08 15.25 -26.79
CA TYR A 204 1.09 15.15 -28.26
C TYR A 204 2.40 15.64 -28.87
N LEU A 205 3.53 15.44 -28.17
CA LEU A 205 4.85 15.89 -28.57
C LEU A 205 5.73 14.68 -28.87
N ASN A 206 6.50 14.72 -29.96
CA ASN A 206 7.34 13.60 -30.41
C ASN A 206 8.84 13.81 -30.11
N ARG A 207 9.26 15.06 -29.87
CA ARG A 207 10.67 15.37 -29.59
C ARG A 207 10.95 15.39 -28.11
N GLU A 208 12.04 14.76 -27.70
CA GLU A 208 12.42 14.61 -26.28
C GLU A 208 12.61 15.97 -25.59
N ASP A 209 13.28 16.92 -26.25
CA ASP A 209 13.49 18.28 -25.74
C ASP A 209 12.16 19.00 -25.45
N ARG A 210 11.19 18.87 -26.37
CA ARG A 210 9.85 19.46 -26.20
C ARG A 210 9.05 18.76 -25.10
N ILE A 211 9.16 17.45 -24.97
CA ILE A 211 8.52 16.69 -23.89
C ILE A 211 9.08 17.14 -22.54
N LYS A 212 10.42 17.27 -22.44
CA LYS A 212 11.07 17.79 -21.23
C LYS A 212 10.63 19.21 -20.89
N ALA A 213 10.59 20.11 -21.89
CA ALA A 213 10.13 21.49 -21.71
C ALA A 213 8.67 21.54 -21.23
N HIS A 214 7.78 20.72 -21.82
CA HIS A 214 6.38 20.63 -21.42
C HIS A 214 6.24 20.23 -19.93
N PHE A 215 6.91 19.16 -19.50
CA PHE A 215 6.85 18.74 -18.09
C PHE A 215 7.51 19.74 -17.14
N LEU A 216 8.58 20.41 -17.56
CA LEU A 216 9.18 21.50 -16.79
C LEU A 216 8.20 22.65 -16.58
N THR A 217 7.49 23.06 -17.64
CA THR A 217 6.46 24.11 -17.55
C THR A 217 5.34 23.70 -16.60
N CYS A 218 4.84 22.47 -16.71
CA CYS A 218 3.82 21.95 -15.79
C CYS A 218 4.33 21.90 -14.33
N PHE A 219 5.59 21.56 -14.12
CA PHE A 219 6.20 21.56 -12.78
C PHE A 219 6.30 22.97 -12.21
N LEU A 220 6.74 23.94 -13.00
CA LEU A 220 6.82 25.35 -12.56
C LEU A 220 5.43 25.89 -12.23
N ALA A 221 4.42 25.61 -13.07
CA ALA A 221 3.03 25.96 -12.79
C ALA A 221 2.53 25.34 -11.48
N LEU A 222 2.83 24.06 -11.22
CA LEU A 222 2.48 23.39 -9.98
C LEU A 222 3.17 24.04 -8.77
N LEU A 223 4.45 24.39 -8.90
CA LEU A 223 5.21 25.07 -7.85
C LEU A 223 4.55 26.40 -7.49
N HIS A 224 4.23 27.24 -8.48
CA HIS A 224 3.53 28.52 -8.25
C HIS A 224 2.18 28.31 -7.60
N PHE A 225 1.39 27.35 -8.09
CA PHE A 225 0.09 27.02 -7.53
C PHE A 225 0.18 26.60 -6.06
N ARG A 226 1.17 25.78 -5.70
CA ARG A 226 1.39 25.35 -4.31
C ARG A 226 1.87 26.46 -3.39
N LEU A 227 2.75 27.33 -3.87
CA LEU A 227 3.21 28.49 -3.12
C LEU A 227 2.04 29.45 -2.84
N LEU A 228 1.21 29.73 -3.84
CA LEU A 228 0.01 30.54 -3.69
C LEU A 228 -0.95 29.95 -2.68
N ASN A 229 -1.29 28.68 -2.80
CA ASN A 229 -2.16 27.98 -1.85
C ASN A 229 -1.63 28.02 -0.41
N ARG A 230 -0.31 27.91 -0.24
CA ARG A 230 0.33 28.01 1.08
C ARG A 230 0.22 29.41 1.65
N SER A 231 0.41 30.43 0.83
CA SER A 231 0.27 31.82 1.24
C SER A 231 -1.16 32.17 1.63
N LEU A 232 -2.15 31.67 0.88
CA LEU A 232 -3.57 31.90 1.18
C LEU A 232 -4.04 31.19 2.46
N LYS A 233 -3.53 29.98 2.75
CA LYS A 233 -3.87 29.25 4.00
C LYS A 233 -3.32 29.91 5.27
N GLY A 234 -2.31 30.77 5.14
CA GLY A 234 -1.80 31.58 6.26
C GLY A 234 -2.59 32.86 6.54
N THR A 235 -3.64 33.13 5.76
CA THR A 235 -4.40 34.39 5.81
C THR A 235 -5.84 34.21 6.37
N TYR A 236 -6.24 32.95 6.70
CA TYR A 236 -7.54 32.63 7.30
C TYR A 236 -7.37 31.84 8.60
#